data_67ea198664c0b719c2aef24c77cf83a0
#
_entry.id   67ea198664c0b719c2aef24c77cf83a0
#
_cell.length_a   1.000
_cell.length_b   1.000
_cell.length_c   1.000
_cell.angle_alpha   90.00
_cell.angle_beta   90.00
_cell.angle_gamma   90.00
#
_symmetry.space_group_name_H-M   'P 1'
#
loop_
_entity.id
_entity.type
_entity.pdbx_description
1 polymer ?
#
loop_
_entity_poly.entity_id
_entity_poly.type
_entity_poly.pdbx_seq_one_letter_code
_entity_poly.pdbx_strand_id
1 'polypeptide(L)'
;MTVYLNGQFLPIGEAKISVLDRGFIYGDGVYELVPVYQREPYRLRQHLARLQRSLDGIRLANPHRYEQWEAIIRELIAHQPFDDQGVYFQVTRGAAKRDHAFPLDAVPTVFMMSNPLPVLTREQIEGGVPVVTAADERWLHCDLKTISLLGNVTY
;
A
#
# COMPACT_ATOMS: atom_id res chain seq x y z
N MET A 1 1.04 -4.00 17.43
CA MET A 1 1.60 -3.63 16.13
C MET A 1 1.57 -2.12 15.98
N THR A 2 2.71 -1.50 15.73
CA THR A 2 2.83 -0.07 15.42
C THR A 2 2.60 0.14 13.92
N VAL A 3 1.86 1.18 13.57
CA VAL A 3 1.60 1.60 12.19
C VAL A 3 1.97 3.07 12.02
N TYR A 4 2.12 3.51 10.76
CA TYR A 4 2.27 4.93 10.43
C TYR A 4 0.97 5.45 9.84
N LEU A 5 0.53 6.61 10.31
CA LEU A 5 -0.62 7.32 9.75
C LEU A 5 -0.35 8.83 9.76
N ASN A 6 -0.30 9.44 8.58
CA ASN A 6 -0.23 10.91 8.38
C ASN A 6 0.82 11.62 9.25
N GLY A 7 2.04 11.08 9.31
CA GLY A 7 3.17 11.69 10.05
C GLY A 7 3.36 11.17 11.47
N GLN A 8 2.56 10.20 11.93
CA GLN A 8 2.65 9.66 13.28
C GLN A 8 2.80 8.14 13.29
N PHE A 9 3.66 7.62 14.17
CA PHE A 9 3.71 6.21 14.52
C PHE A 9 2.84 5.98 15.76
N LEU A 10 1.88 5.06 15.66
CA LEU A 10 0.89 4.81 16.72
C LEU A 10 0.45 3.34 16.72
N PRO A 11 -0.14 2.86 17.83
CA PRO A 11 -0.76 1.55 17.86
C PRO A 11 -1.88 1.43 16.84
N ILE A 12 -2.00 0.28 16.15
CA ILE A 12 -3.02 0.09 15.09
C ILE A 12 -4.45 0.34 15.57
N GLY A 13 -4.76 0.06 16.84
CA GLY A 13 -6.10 0.31 17.41
C GLY A 13 -6.44 1.80 17.57
N GLU A 14 -5.44 2.69 17.49
CA GLU A 14 -5.58 4.15 17.56
C GLU A 14 -5.60 4.80 16.18
N ALA A 15 -5.19 4.06 15.13
CA ALA A 15 -5.18 4.55 13.75
C ALA A 15 -6.61 4.71 13.22
N LYS A 16 -7.03 5.93 13.00
CA LYS A 16 -8.37 6.28 12.52
C LYS A 16 -8.31 7.21 11.33
N ILE A 17 -9.14 6.96 10.34
CA ILE A 17 -9.33 7.82 9.17
C ILE A 17 -10.77 8.33 9.15
N SER A 18 -11.00 9.43 8.45
CA SER A 18 -12.36 9.93 8.20
C SER A 18 -13.12 8.94 7.32
N VAL A 19 -14.40 8.70 7.62
CA VAL A 19 -15.31 7.96 6.73
C VAL A 19 -15.52 8.67 5.37
N LEU A 20 -15.15 9.93 5.28
CA LEU A 20 -15.14 10.71 4.03
C LEU A 20 -13.83 10.59 3.26
N ASP A 21 -12.86 9.79 3.72
CA ASP A 21 -11.65 9.51 2.93
C ASP A 21 -12.04 8.85 1.62
N ARG A 22 -11.54 9.40 0.51
CA ARG A 22 -11.88 8.92 -0.84
C ARG A 22 -11.37 7.51 -1.11
N GLY A 23 -10.31 7.10 -0.43
CA GLY A 23 -9.86 5.71 -0.43
C GLY A 23 -10.91 4.76 0.12
N PHE A 24 -11.61 5.16 1.21
CA PHE A 24 -12.70 4.37 1.78
C PHE A 24 -13.97 4.41 0.91
N ILE A 25 -14.33 5.57 0.32
CA ILE A 25 -15.57 5.73 -0.45
C ILE A 25 -15.47 5.15 -1.86
N TYR A 26 -14.33 5.34 -2.54
CA TYR A 26 -14.16 5.09 -3.98
C TYR A 26 -13.01 4.13 -4.32
N GLY A 27 -12.16 3.78 -3.36
CA GLY A 27 -10.87 3.18 -3.68
C GLY A 27 -9.92 4.15 -4.42
N ASP A 28 -10.09 5.48 -4.22
CA ASP A 28 -9.30 6.52 -4.87
C ASP A 28 -7.93 6.64 -4.18
N GLY A 29 -7.02 5.79 -4.59
CA GLY A 29 -5.68 5.71 -4.04
C GLY A 29 -4.85 4.60 -4.68
N VAL A 30 -3.60 4.58 -4.31
CA VAL A 30 -2.58 3.62 -4.77
C VAL A 30 -1.87 2.98 -3.59
N TYR A 31 -1.22 1.84 -3.81
CA TYR A 31 -0.49 1.16 -2.75
C TYR A 31 0.81 0.52 -3.25
N GLU A 32 1.66 0.18 -2.31
CA GLU A 32 2.84 -0.66 -2.51
C GLU A 32 2.94 -1.73 -1.42
N LEU A 33 3.67 -2.77 -1.74
CA LEU A 33 4.12 -3.78 -0.80
C LEU A 33 5.60 -4.03 -1.06
N VAL A 34 6.44 -3.68 -0.08
CA VAL A 34 7.89 -3.82 -0.13
C VAL A 34 8.30 -5.00 0.73
N PRO A 35 8.87 -6.07 0.14
CA PRO A 35 9.49 -7.13 0.93
C PRO A 35 10.72 -6.59 1.65
N VAL A 36 10.91 -7.06 2.87
CA VAL A 36 12.05 -6.74 3.73
C VAL A 36 12.68 -8.05 4.16
N TYR A 37 13.98 -8.20 3.95
CA TYR A 37 14.76 -9.36 4.35
C TYR A 37 15.87 -8.92 5.28
N GLN A 38 16.00 -9.58 6.42
CA GLN A 38 17.00 -9.22 7.45
C GLN A 38 16.95 -7.71 7.77
N ARG A 39 15.74 -7.17 7.89
CA ARG A 39 15.42 -5.75 8.17
C ARG A 39 15.83 -4.77 7.05
N GLU A 40 16.28 -5.26 5.87
CA GLU A 40 16.61 -4.42 4.72
C GLU A 40 15.51 -4.45 3.65
N PRO A 41 14.94 -3.28 3.24
CA PRO A 41 13.91 -3.21 2.21
C PRO A 41 14.45 -3.61 0.83
N TYR A 42 13.84 -4.64 0.25
CA TYR A 42 14.27 -5.16 -1.04
C TYR A 42 13.76 -4.29 -2.19
N ARG A 43 14.67 -3.85 -3.05
CA ARG A 43 14.36 -3.02 -4.26
C ARG A 43 13.51 -1.78 -3.96
N LEU A 44 13.73 -1.11 -2.85
CA LEU A 44 12.92 0.05 -2.42
C LEU A 44 12.81 1.12 -3.52
N ARG A 45 13.92 1.42 -4.22
CA ARG A 45 13.93 2.42 -5.30
C ARG A 45 12.93 2.08 -6.42
N GLN A 46 12.84 0.80 -6.83
CA GLN A 46 11.92 0.35 -7.87
C GLN A 46 10.46 0.42 -7.39
N HIS A 47 10.20 0.06 -6.14
CA HIS A 47 8.87 0.20 -5.53
C HIS A 47 8.41 1.65 -5.48
N LEU A 48 9.27 2.57 -5.01
CA LEU A 48 8.93 3.99 -4.95
C LEU A 48 8.79 4.63 -6.34
N ALA A 49 9.57 4.17 -7.34
CA ALA A 49 9.37 4.58 -8.72
C ALA A 49 8.03 4.09 -9.30
N ARG A 50 7.56 2.88 -8.92
CA ARG A 50 6.24 2.38 -9.29
C ARG A 50 5.12 3.14 -8.57
N LEU A 51 5.30 3.44 -7.29
CA LEU A 51 4.38 4.31 -6.55
C LEU A 51 4.19 5.65 -7.26
N GLN A 52 5.29 6.30 -7.67
CA GLN A 52 5.23 7.58 -8.39
C GLN A 52 4.40 7.45 -9.68
N ARG A 53 4.69 6.43 -10.52
CA ARG A 53 3.90 6.20 -11.74
C ARG A 53 2.42 5.99 -11.47
N SER A 54 2.09 5.24 -10.40
CA SER A 54 0.70 5.00 -10.02
C SER A 54 0.01 6.28 -9.53
N LEU A 55 0.71 7.11 -8.75
CA LEU A 55 0.22 8.43 -8.31
C LEU A 55 -0.02 9.36 -9.50
N ASP A 56 0.93 9.42 -10.45
CA ASP A 56 0.80 10.23 -11.67
C ASP A 56 -0.42 9.77 -12.49
N GLY A 57 -0.61 8.45 -12.62
CA GLY A 57 -1.73 7.86 -13.35
C GLY A 57 -3.10 8.25 -12.78
N ILE A 58 -3.23 8.41 -11.47
CA ILE A 58 -4.46 8.89 -10.83
C ILE A 58 -4.45 10.41 -10.56
N ARG A 59 -3.45 11.14 -11.06
CA ARG A 59 -3.30 12.60 -10.88
C ARG A 59 -3.30 13.01 -9.40
N LEU A 60 -2.55 12.29 -8.57
CA LEU A 60 -2.37 12.57 -7.15
C LEU A 60 -0.91 12.94 -6.89
N ALA A 61 -0.68 14.10 -6.29
CA ALA A 61 0.67 14.53 -5.93
C ALA A 61 1.29 13.55 -4.90
N ASN A 62 2.57 13.24 -5.09
CA ASN A 62 3.29 12.42 -4.12
C ASN A 62 3.50 13.20 -2.83
N PRO A 63 3.01 12.73 -1.66
CA PRO A 63 3.12 13.47 -0.40
C PRO A 63 4.55 13.52 0.16
N HIS A 64 5.44 12.64 -0.30
CA HIS A 64 6.81 12.55 0.22
C HIS A 64 7.83 12.42 -0.90
N ARG A 65 9.05 12.94 -0.67
CA ARG A 65 10.24 12.67 -1.50
C ARG A 65 10.82 11.30 -1.14
N TYR A 66 11.71 10.79 -2.00
CA TYR A 66 12.33 9.47 -1.83
C TYR A 66 12.92 9.28 -0.43
N GLU A 67 13.72 10.24 0.04
CA GLU A 67 14.42 10.16 1.32
C GLU A 67 13.45 10.14 2.52
N GLN A 68 12.32 10.82 2.39
CA GLN A 68 11.26 10.79 3.40
C GLN A 68 10.55 9.44 3.44
N TRP A 69 10.20 8.89 2.27
CA TRP A 69 9.65 7.53 2.17
C TRP A 69 10.60 6.50 2.78
N GLU A 70 11.88 6.54 2.42
CA GLU A 70 12.88 5.62 2.95
C GLU A 70 13.01 5.72 4.46
N ALA A 71 13.09 6.93 5.01
CA ALA A 71 13.19 7.15 6.45
C ALA A 71 11.97 6.58 7.21
N ILE A 72 10.75 6.88 6.74
CA ILE A 72 9.51 6.38 7.35
C ILE A 72 9.43 4.86 7.29
N ILE A 73 9.78 4.26 6.14
CA ILE A 73 9.77 2.80 5.96
C ILE A 73 10.77 2.12 6.89
N ARG A 74 12.00 2.64 7.00
CA ARG A 74 13.02 2.10 7.90
C ARG A 74 12.63 2.22 9.37
N GLU A 75 12.03 3.32 9.76
CA GLU A 75 11.51 3.51 11.12
C GLU A 75 10.36 2.54 11.42
N LEU A 76 9.43 2.34 10.49
CA LEU A 76 8.36 1.37 10.65
C LEU A 76 8.90 -0.06 10.80
N ILE A 77 9.91 -0.45 10.01
CA ILE A 77 10.60 -1.73 10.12
C ILE A 77 11.21 -1.89 11.52
N ALA A 78 11.84 -0.83 12.05
CA ALA A 78 12.46 -0.85 13.36
C ALA A 78 11.46 -1.05 14.51
N HIS A 79 10.23 -0.59 14.35
CA HIS A 79 9.15 -0.76 15.33
C HIS A 79 8.59 -2.20 15.39
N GLN A 80 8.91 -3.07 14.44
CA GLN A 80 8.38 -4.43 14.40
C GLN A 80 9.41 -5.46 14.92
N PRO A 81 8.95 -6.56 15.53
CA PRO A 81 9.84 -7.60 16.05
C PRO A 81 10.32 -8.59 14.97
N PHE A 82 10.02 -8.38 13.70
CA PHE A 82 10.30 -9.31 12.61
C PHE A 82 11.53 -8.88 11.82
N ASP A 83 12.41 -9.83 11.46
CA ASP A 83 13.54 -9.57 10.57
C ASP A 83 13.09 -9.61 9.11
N ASP A 84 12.27 -10.60 8.74
CA ASP A 84 11.65 -10.71 7.43
C ASP A 84 10.19 -10.27 7.50
N GLN A 85 9.83 -9.20 6.78
CA GLN A 85 8.52 -8.59 6.87
C GLN A 85 8.08 -7.97 5.54
N GLY A 86 6.80 -7.72 5.38
CA GLY A 86 6.23 -7.02 4.24
C GLY A 86 5.70 -5.66 4.67
N VAL A 87 6.31 -4.59 4.18
CA VAL A 87 5.81 -3.23 4.42
C VAL A 87 4.77 -2.89 3.37
N TYR A 88 3.51 -2.87 3.81
CA TYR A 88 2.40 -2.36 3.03
C TYR A 88 2.21 -0.87 3.31
N PHE A 89 2.01 -0.08 2.28
CA PHE A 89 1.58 1.30 2.42
C PHE A 89 0.68 1.75 1.29
N GLN A 90 -0.23 2.65 1.61
CA GLN A 90 -1.16 3.24 0.66
C GLN A 90 -1.19 4.76 0.79
N VAL A 91 -1.50 5.41 -0.33
CA VAL A 91 -1.77 6.84 -0.42
C VAL A 91 -3.14 7.01 -1.04
N THR A 92 -4.08 7.59 -0.30
CA THR A 92 -5.39 7.97 -0.83
C THR A 92 -5.43 9.46 -1.13
N ARG A 93 -6.43 9.89 -1.89
CA ARG A 93 -6.64 11.34 -2.15
C ARG A 93 -7.05 12.11 -0.88
N GLY A 94 -7.38 11.42 0.20
CA GLY A 94 -7.77 12.01 1.48
C GLY A 94 -9.28 12.28 1.59
N ALA A 95 -9.65 12.92 2.71
CA ALA A 95 -11.04 13.19 3.03
C ALA A 95 -11.56 14.42 2.27
N ALA A 96 -12.72 14.26 1.63
CA ALA A 96 -13.42 15.33 0.93
C ALA A 96 -14.94 15.07 0.88
N LYS A 97 -15.71 16.09 0.56
CA LYS A 97 -17.14 15.90 0.24
C LYS A 97 -17.30 14.84 -0.86
N ARG A 98 -18.27 13.94 -0.71
CA ARG A 98 -18.55 12.91 -1.71
C ARG A 98 -19.00 13.52 -3.04
N ASP A 99 -18.08 13.55 -3.98
CA ASP A 99 -18.28 14.02 -5.36
C ASP A 99 -17.34 13.23 -6.29
N HIS A 100 -17.72 13.01 -7.54
CA HIS A 100 -16.84 12.36 -8.52
C HIS A 100 -15.70 13.27 -8.99
N ALA A 101 -15.90 14.59 -9.00
CA ALA A 101 -14.83 15.53 -9.31
C ALA A 101 -13.67 15.43 -8.33
N PHE A 102 -12.46 15.69 -8.80
CA PHE A 102 -11.29 15.77 -7.92
C PHE A 102 -11.41 16.99 -7.00
N PRO A 103 -11.31 16.81 -5.68
CA PRO A 103 -11.28 17.95 -4.75
C PRO A 103 -10.00 18.76 -4.95
N LEU A 104 -10.11 20.08 -4.86
CA LEU A 104 -8.97 20.99 -5.02
C LEU A 104 -8.07 21.02 -3.77
N ASP A 105 -8.66 20.85 -2.58
CA ASP A 105 -8.02 21.10 -1.28
C ASP A 105 -7.84 19.83 -0.43
N ALA A 106 -8.00 18.63 -1.01
CA ALA A 106 -7.82 17.41 -0.25
C ALA A 106 -6.34 17.16 0.07
N VAL A 107 -6.07 16.85 1.34
CA VAL A 107 -4.75 16.43 1.81
C VAL A 107 -4.68 14.91 1.71
N PRO A 108 -3.69 14.34 1.01
CA PRO A 108 -3.53 12.89 0.91
C PRO A 108 -3.43 12.22 2.29
N THR A 109 -4.05 11.06 2.43
CA THR A 109 -3.87 10.18 3.59
C THR A 109 -2.79 9.16 3.27
N VAL A 110 -1.79 9.06 4.13
CA VAL A 110 -0.71 8.06 4.05
C VAL A 110 -0.84 7.10 5.22
N PHE A 111 -1.06 5.83 4.92
CA PHE A 111 -1.09 4.75 5.91
C PHE A 111 -0.04 3.70 5.58
N MET A 112 0.68 3.21 6.61
CA MET A 112 1.61 2.09 6.45
C MET A 112 1.48 1.10 7.61
N MET A 113 1.64 -0.18 7.29
CA MET A 113 1.78 -1.26 8.27
C MET A 113 2.82 -2.26 7.80
N SER A 114 3.33 -3.07 8.71
CA SER A 114 4.23 -4.15 8.37
C SER A 114 3.81 -5.44 9.07
N ASN A 115 3.84 -6.53 8.31
CA ASN A 115 3.51 -7.87 8.78
C ASN A 115 4.68 -8.81 8.49
N PRO A 116 4.84 -9.91 9.24
CA PRO A 116 5.84 -10.92 8.91
C PRO A 116 5.58 -11.46 7.50
N LEU A 117 6.64 -11.75 6.75
CA LEU A 117 6.49 -12.45 5.47
C LEU A 117 6.00 -13.89 5.71
N PRO A 118 5.06 -14.38 4.89
CA PRO A 118 4.66 -15.78 4.98
C PRO A 118 5.84 -16.69 4.61
N VAL A 119 6.09 -17.68 5.45
CA VAL A 119 7.08 -18.73 5.16
C VAL A 119 6.35 -19.85 4.42
N LEU A 120 6.83 -20.17 3.22
CA LEU A 120 6.31 -21.30 2.46
C LEU A 120 6.61 -22.62 3.21
N THR A 121 5.62 -23.48 3.32
CA THR A 121 5.81 -24.81 3.89
C THR A 121 6.60 -25.70 2.92
N ARG A 122 7.26 -26.73 3.45
CA ARG A 122 7.96 -27.70 2.61
C ARG A 122 7.01 -28.36 1.59
N GLU A 123 5.79 -28.67 2.00
CA GLU A 123 4.74 -29.21 1.13
C GLU A 123 4.40 -28.24 -0.03
N GLN A 124 4.27 -26.95 0.23
CA GLN A 124 4.03 -25.95 -0.81
C GLN A 124 5.21 -25.78 -1.77
N ILE A 125 6.44 -25.94 -1.26
CA ILE A 125 7.66 -25.87 -2.10
C ILE A 125 7.79 -27.10 -2.99
N GLU A 126 7.56 -28.31 -2.45
CA GLU A 126 7.74 -29.59 -3.15
C GLU A 126 6.51 -29.96 -4.00
N GLY A 127 5.31 -29.72 -3.48
CA GLY A 127 4.04 -30.10 -4.13
C GLY A 127 3.41 -29.01 -5.01
N GLY A 128 3.89 -27.76 -4.87
CA GLY A 128 3.27 -26.62 -5.53
C GLY A 128 1.91 -26.23 -4.92
N VAL A 129 1.19 -25.34 -5.61
CA VAL A 129 -0.16 -24.93 -5.27
C VAL A 129 -1.09 -25.11 -6.47
N PRO A 130 -2.35 -25.51 -6.28
CA PRO A 130 -3.30 -25.61 -7.36
C PRO A 130 -3.62 -24.24 -7.94
N VAL A 131 -3.66 -24.13 -9.26
CA VAL A 131 -4.00 -22.89 -9.98
C VAL A 131 -5.03 -23.18 -11.06
N VAL A 132 -5.80 -22.15 -11.41
CA VAL A 132 -6.72 -22.16 -12.55
C VAL A 132 -6.39 -20.98 -13.46
N THR A 133 -6.72 -21.11 -14.74
CA THR A 133 -6.66 -19.98 -15.68
C THR A 133 -8.06 -19.46 -15.92
N ALA A 134 -8.22 -18.14 -15.97
CA ALA A 134 -9.46 -17.45 -16.29
C ALA A 134 -9.19 -16.29 -17.25
N ALA A 135 -10.21 -15.85 -17.98
CA ALA A 135 -10.11 -14.61 -18.75
C ALA A 135 -9.97 -13.43 -17.80
N ASP A 136 -9.06 -12.48 -18.09
CA ASP A 136 -8.91 -11.28 -17.26
C ASP A 136 -10.02 -10.28 -17.66
N GLU A 137 -11.03 -10.19 -16.84
CA GLU A 137 -12.15 -9.26 -17.00
C GLU A 137 -12.05 -8.03 -16.08
N ARG A 138 -10.91 -7.85 -15.42
CA ARG A 138 -10.65 -6.67 -14.60
C ARG A 138 -10.58 -5.42 -15.49
N TRP A 139 -10.50 -4.26 -14.88
CA TRP A 139 -10.48 -3.00 -15.62
C TRP A 139 -9.20 -2.78 -16.46
N LEU A 140 -9.27 -1.86 -17.45
CA LEU A 140 -8.19 -1.65 -18.43
C LEU A 140 -6.91 -0.99 -17.86
N HIS A 141 -6.97 -0.45 -16.64
CA HIS A 141 -5.83 0.21 -15.98
C HIS A 141 -5.12 -0.69 -14.97
N CYS A 142 -4.96 -1.98 -15.28
CA CYS A 142 -4.23 -2.92 -14.44
C CYS A 142 -2.71 -2.62 -14.33
N ASP A 143 -2.19 -1.69 -15.13
CA ASP A 143 -0.85 -1.13 -15.04
C ASP A 143 -0.65 -0.21 -13.82
N LEU A 144 -1.74 0.33 -13.25
CA LEU A 144 -1.73 1.15 -12.05
C LEU A 144 -1.97 0.29 -10.81
N LYS A 145 -1.10 0.44 -9.80
CA LYS A 145 -1.24 -0.30 -8.54
C LYS A 145 -2.18 0.43 -7.57
N THR A 146 -3.49 0.38 -7.89
CA THR A 146 -4.56 1.04 -7.12
C THR A 146 -5.07 0.18 -5.98
N ILE A 147 -5.72 0.80 -4.99
CA ILE A 147 -6.42 0.12 -3.90
C ILE A 147 -7.82 -0.38 -4.29
N SER A 148 -8.27 -0.16 -5.52
CA SER A 148 -9.54 -0.68 -6.06
C SER A 148 -9.37 -2.16 -6.46
N LEU A 149 -9.35 -3.05 -5.46
CA LEU A 149 -8.99 -4.46 -5.63
C LEU A 149 -10.18 -5.41 -5.68
N LEU A 150 -11.42 -4.91 -5.75
CA LEU A 150 -12.59 -5.79 -5.73
C LEU A 150 -12.54 -6.85 -6.84
N GLY A 151 -12.19 -6.47 -8.06
CA GLY A 151 -12.01 -7.40 -9.17
C GLY A 151 -10.91 -8.45 -8.95
N ASN A 152 -9.90 -8.15 -8.14
CA ASN A 152 -8.85 -9.10 -7.78
C ASN A 152 -9.28 -10.06 -6.65
N VAL A 153 -10.22 -9.65 -5.80
CA VAL A 153 -10.69 -10.44 -4.65
C VAL A 153 -11.79 -11.42 -5.06
N THR A 154 -12.52 -11.10 -6.14
CA THR A 154 -13.65 -11.93 -6.64
C THR A 154 -13.22 -13.00 -7.64
N TYR A 155 -11.96 -13.04 -8.06
CA TYR A 155 -11.35 -14.13 -8.82
C TYR A 155 -10.70 -15.17 -7.90
#